data_59d9bdcf9d36eb8b1f907bb76538e33f
#
_entry.id   59d9bdcf9d36eb8b1f907bb76538e33f
#
_cell.length_a   1.000
_cell.length_b   1.000
_cell.length_c   1.000
_cell.angle_alpha   90.00
_cell.angle_beta   90.00
_cell.angle_gamma   90.00
#
_symmetry.space_group_name_H-M   'P 1'
#
loop_
_entity.id
_entity.type
_entity.pdbx_description
1 polymer ?
#
loop_
_entity_poly.entity_id
_entity_poly.type
_entity_poly.pdbx_seq_one_letter_code
_entity_poly.pdbx_strand_id
1 'polypeptide(L)'
;MHRYEEQRNFLKSDFKTFSAIETDKQKGIPQPPNVKAYAADAEIVDLPAVDGGVVKKENIYEIIKERRSVRHYAKDALTLDELSYLLWSTQAITG
;
A
#
# COMPACT_ATOMS: atom_id res chain seq x y z
N MET A 1 35.04 -18.18 10.16
CA MET A 1 34.15 -18.18 9.00
C MET A 1 32.67 -18.33 9.32
N HIS A 2 32.34 -18.51 10.60
CA HIS A 2 30.94 -18.64 11.06
C HIS A 2 30.34 -17.30 11.50
N ARG A 3 31.11 -16.22 11.42
CA ARG A 3 30.74 -14.90 11.95
C ARG A 3 29.45 -14.33 11.34
N TYR A 4 29.12 -14.70 10.10
CA TYR A 4 27.97 -14.15 9.38
C TYR A 4 26.94 -15.23 9.01
N GLU A 5 27.01 -16.42 9.58
CA GLU A 5 26.07 -17.50 9.25
C GLU A 5 24.63 -17.17 9.65
N GLU A 6 24.44 -16.58 10.83
CA GLU A 6 23.10 -16.19 11.28
C GLU A 6 22.49 -15.16 10.32
N GLN A 7 23.26 -14.17 9.90
CA GLN A 7 22.80 -13.16 8.97
C GLN A 7 22.49 -13.74 7.59
N ARG A 8 23.32 -14.68 7.15
CA ARG A 8 23.07 -15.40 5.89
C ARG A 8 21.83 -16.26 5.97
N ASN A 9 21.64 -16.96 7.07
CA ASN A 9 20.49 -17.83 7.25
C ASN A 9 19.20 -17.04 7.37
N PHE A 10 19.25 -15.85 7.93
CA PHE A 10 18.10 -14.94 7.97
C PHE A 10 17.55 -14.60 6.59
N LEU A 11 18.44 -14.49 5.60
CA LEU A 11 18.07 -14.17 4.23
C LEU A 11 17.65 -15.38 3.39
N LYS A 12 17.81 -16.59 3.92
CA LYS A 12 17.44 -17.81 3.20
C LYS A 12 16.03 -18.23 3.57
N SER A 13 15.32 -18.78 2.59
CA SER A 13 14.05 -19.46 2.85
C SER A 13 14.32 -20.79 3.54
N ASP A 14 13.74 -20.96 4.71
CA ASP A 14 13.83 -22.22 5.45
C ASP A 14 12.52 -23.01 5.30
N PHE A 15 12.43 -23.79 4.23
CA PHE A 15 11.22 -24.55 3.92
C PHE A 15 10.92 -25.65 4.94
N LYS A 16 11.95 -26.20 5.59
CA LYS A 16 11.74 -27.23 6.63
C LYS A 16 11.06 -26.64 7.85
N THR A 17 11.59 -25.54 8.37
CA THR A 17 10.98 -24.85 9.51
C THR A 17 9.62 -24.28 9.12
N PHE A 18 9.51 -23.72 7.91
CA PHE A 18 8.26 -23.16 7.42
C PHE A 18 7.16 -24.22 7.29
N SER A 19 7.49 -25.40 6.78
CA SER A 19 6.51 -26.50 6.64
C SER A 19 6.10 -27.11 7.98
N ALA A 20 6.93 -26.95 9.02
CA ALA A 20 6.61 -27.42 10.36
C ALA A 20 5.71 -26.43 11.13
N ILE A 21 5.58 -25.18 10.66
CA ILE A 21 4.72 -24.18 11.28
C ILE A 21 3.26 -24.48 10.94
N GLU A 22 2.44 -24.64 11.95
CA GLU A 22 1.01 -24.75 11.78
C GLU A 22 0.39 -23.35 11.60
N THR A 23 -0.19 -23.09 10.43
CA THR A 23 -0.81 -21.82 10.13
C THR A 23 -2.18 -21.69 10.79
N ASP A 24 -2.68 -20.47 10.94
CA ASP A 24 -4.00 -20.22 11.50
C ASP A 24 -5.10 -20.95 10.70
N LYS A 25 -4.95 -21.01 9.37
CA LYS A 25 -5.86 -21.76 8.52
C LYS A 25 -5.89 -23.24 8.85
N GLN A 26 -4.71 -23.85 9.07
CA GLN A 26 -4.61 -25.26 9.46
C GLN A 26 -5.18 -25.52 10.85
N LYS A 27 -5.08 -24.54 11.75
CA LYS A 27 -5.68 -24.61 13.10
C LYS A 27 -7.17 -24.42 13.10
N GLY A 28 -7.78 -24.08 11.95
CA GLY A 28 -9.20 -23.80 11.87
C GLY A 28 -9.61 -22.43 12.41
N ILE A 29 -8.66 -21.52 12.59
CA ILE A 29 -8.96 -20.17 13.04
C ILE A 29 -9.65 -19.40 11.90
N PRO A 30 -10.81 -18.77 12.15
CA PRO A 30 -11.54 -18.05 11.11
C PRO A 30 -10.70 -16.90 10.52
N GLN A 31 -10.84 -16.70 9.22
CA GLN A 31 -10.22 -15.56 8.55
C GLN A 31 -10.78 -14.25 9.12
N PRO A 32 -9.95 -13.25 9.40
CA PRO A 32 -10.45 -11.95 9.81
C PRO A 32 -11.27 -11.30 8.68
N PRO A 33 -12.16 -10.35 9.00
CA PRO A 33 -12.95 -9.66 7.99
C PRO A 33 -12.04 -8.97 6.94
N ASN A 34 -12.48 -8.95 5.68
CA ASN A 34 -11.75 -8.29 4.61
C ASN A 34 -11.71 -6.77 4.78
N VAL A 35 -12.66 -6.22 5.50
CA VAL A 35 -12.76 -4.79 5.76
C VAL A 35 -12.53 -4.55 7.24
N LYS A 36 -11.60 -3.66 7.57
CA LYS A 36 -11.32 -3.28 8.94
C LYS A 36 -12.52 -2.54 9.54
N ALA A 37 -12.98 -2.99 10.71
CA ALA A 37 -14.02 -2.29 11.43
C ALA A 37 -13.53 -0.92 11.92
N TYR A 38 -14.44 0.03 11.97
CA TYR A 38 -14.18 1.37 12.50
C TYR A 38 -15.15 1.67 13.65
N ALA A 39 -14.79 2.65 14.49
CA ALA A 39 -15.64 3.05 15.62
C ALA A 39 -16.98 3.60 15.13
N ALA A 40 -18.05 3.37 15.93
CA ALA A 40 -19.39 3.82 15.55
C ALA A 40 -19.51 5.34 15.40
N ASP A 41 -18.69 6.09 16.10
CA ASP A 41 -18.62 7.55 16.07
C ASP A 41 -17.54 8.09 15.08
N ALA A 42 -16.92 7.20 14.31
CA ALA A 42 -15.92 7.61 13.32
C ALA A 42 -16.56 8.50 12.25
N GLU A 43 -15.88 9.59 11.91
CA GLU A 43 -16.29 10.43 10.82
C GLU A 43 -16.02 9.70 9.49
N ILE A 44 -17.07 9.55 8.69
CA ILE A 44 -16.98 8.93 7.36
C ILE A 44 -17.05 10.06 6.33
N VAL A 45 -16.05 10.12 5.46
CA VAL A 45 -15.99 11.09 4.37
C VAL A 45 -16.16 10.37 3.05
N ASP A 46 -17.20 10.73 2.30
CA ASP A 46 -17.38 10.21 0.95
C ASP A 46 -16.45 10.94 0.00
N LEU A 47 -15.62 10.17 -0.70
CA LEU A 47 -14.71 10.72 -1.68
C LEU A 47 -15.46 11.05 -2.98
N PRO A 48 -15.10 12.15 -3.65
CA PRO A 48 -15.68 12.46 -4.96
C PRO A 48 -15.29 11.39 -5.99
N ALA A 49 -16.06 11.34 -7.07
CA ALA A 49 -15.71 10.49 -8.22
C ALA A 49 -14.31 10.86 -8.74
N VAL A 50 -13.57 9.87 -9.20
CA VAL A 50 -12.23 10.09 -9.73
C VAL A 50 -12.29 10.98 -10.97
N ASP A 51 -11.54 12.07 -10.92
CA ASP A 51 -11.45 13.03 -11.99
C ASP A 51 -10.01 13.11 -12.49
N GLY A 52 -9.80 12.77 -13.74
CA GLY A 52 -8.48 12.88 -14.40
C GLY A 52 -7.99 14.32 -14.55
N GLY A 53 -8.87 15.31 -14.37
CA GLY A 53 -8.51 16.73 -14.44
C GLY A 53 -7.54 17.20 -13.37
N VAL A 54 -7.36 16.42 -12.28
CA VAL A 54 -6.34 16.72 -11.25
C VAL A 54 -4.92 16.47 -11.77
N VAL A 55 -4.78 15.69 -12.82
CA VAL A 55 -3.47 15.36 -13.42
C VAL A 55 -3.12 16.44 -14.44
N LYS A 56 -2.02 17.12 -14.21
CA LYS A 56 -1.54 18.20 -15.10
C LYS A 56 -0.60 17.68 -16.18
N LYS A 57 0.13 16.62 -15.90
CA LYS A 57 1.06 15.98 -16.83
C LYS A 57 0.59 14.57 -17.10
N GLU A 58 0.37 14.24 -18.36
CA GLU A 58 -0.15 12.94 -18.77
C GLU A 58 0.89 12.10 -19.50
N ASN A 59 1.94 12.70 -20.02
CA ASN A 59 2.99 12.00 -20.74
C ASN A 59 3.94 11.30 -19.75
N ILE A 60 3.92 9.98 -19.75
CA ILE A 60 4.71 9.19 -18.80
C ILE A 60 6.23 9.40 -18.96
N TYR A 61 6.69 9.60 -20.18
CA TYR A 61 8.13 9.84 -20.44
C TYR A 61 8.58 11.13 -19.74
N GLU A 62 7.81 12.19 -19.89
CA GLU A 62 8.11 13.47 -19.24
C GLU A 62 8.05 13.39 -17.73
N ILE A 63 7.06 12.67 -17.21
CA ILE A 63 6.89 12.47 -15.76
C ILE A 63 8.13 11.76 -15.19
N ILE A 64 8.57 10.70 -15.83
CA ILE A 64 9.76 9.94 -15.39
C ILE A 64 11.01 10.81 -15.49
N LYS A 65 11.17 11.53 -16.58
CA LYS A 65 12.34 12.36 -16.83
C LYS A 65 12.45 13.52 -15.83
N GLU A 66 11.34 14.13 -15.49
CA GLU A 66 11.30 15.32 -14.63
C GLU A 66 11.13 15.00 -13.15
N ARG A 67 10.79 13.75 -12.81
CA ARG A 67 10.58 13.36 -11.41
C ARG A 67 11.80 13.65 -10.56
N ARG A 68 11.58 14.28 -9.44
CA ARG A 68 12.60 14.50 -8.41
C ARG A 68 12.02 14.12 -7.06
N SER A 69 12.87 13.65 -6.17
CA SER A 69 12.47 13.42 -4.78
C SER A 69 12.34 14.76 -4.08
N VAL A 70 11.15 15.06 -3.60
CA VAL A 70 10.85 16.32 -2.91
C VAL A 70 10.59 16.00 -1.44
N ARG A 71 11.35 16.65 -0.56
CA ARG A 71 11.24 16.46 0.90
C ARG A 71 10.76 17.69 1.64
N HIS A 72 10.63 18.80 0.93
CA HIS A 72 10.04 20.03 1.46
C HIS A 72 8.67 20.18 0.85
N TYR A 73 7.64 20.18 1.67
CA TYR A 73 6.26 20.21 1.23
C TYR A 73 5.68 21.61 1.34
N ALA A 74 4.79 21.94 0.41
CA ALA A 74 4.01 23.16 0.50
C ALA A 74 3.05 23.09 1.71
N LYS A 75 2.57 24.25 2.14
CA LYS A 75 1.61 24.34 3.24
C LYS A 75 0.18 23.99 2.81
N ASP A 76 -0.05 23.87 1.52
CA ASP A 76 -1.37 23.58 0.97
C ASP A 76 -1.75 22.12 1.24
N ALA A 77 -2.96 21.91 1.71
CA ALA A 77 -3.49 20.57 1.91
C ALA A 77 -3.93 19.96 0.57
N LEU A 78 -3.95 18.63 0.51
CA LEU A 78 -4.55 17.92 -0.62
C LEU A 78 -6.05 18.20 -0.67
N THR A 79 -6.58 18.37 -1.87
CA THR A 79 -8.02 18.40 -2.07
C THR A 79 -8.61 16.98 -2.00
N LEU A 80 -9.92 16.88 -1.79
CA LEU A 80 -10.60 15.59 -1.83
C LEU A 80 -10.52 14.93 -3.21
N ASP A 81 -10.53 15.71 -4.28
CA ASP A 81 -10.36 15.20 -5.64
C ASP A 81 -8.97 14.59 -5.83
N GLU A 82 -7.94 15.26 -5.35
CA GLU A 82 -6.57 14.75 -5.39
C GLU A 82 -6.42 13.46 -4.57
N LEU A 83 -7.01 13.43 -3.38
CA LEU A 83 -6.97 12.23 -2.53
C LEU A 83 -7.69 11.06 -3.19
N SER A 84 -8.87 11.31 -3.76
CA SER A 84 -9.63 10.30 -4.49
C SER A 84 -8.83 9.72 -5.64
N TYR A 85 -8.17 10.56 -6.43
CA TYR A 85 -7.32 10.13 -7.53
C TYR A 85 -6.12 9.29 -7.06
N LEU A 86 -5.45 9.71 -5.99
CA LEU A 86 -4.31 8.98 -5.44
C LEU A 86 -4.70 7.59 -4.96
N LEU A 87 -5.80 7.48 -4.23
CA LEU A 87 -6.29 6.18 -3.73
C LEU A 87 -6.71 5.27 -4.89
N TRP A 88 -7.39 5.81 -5.88
CA TRP A 88 -7.74 5.05 -7.09
C TRP A 88 -6.50 4.57 -7.83
N SER A 89 -5.46 5.40 -7.94
CA SER A 89 -4.23 5.07 -8.66
C SER A 89 -3.50 3.88 -8.04
N THR A 90 -3.64 3.68 -6.73
CA THR A 90 -2.98 2.56 -6.03
C THR A 90 -3.68 1.23 -6.25
N GLN A 91 -4.99 1.24 -6.50
CA GLN A 91 -5.80 0.02 -6.62
C GLN A 91 -6.88 0.14 -7.68
N ALA A 92 -6.56 0.75 -8.81
CA ALA A 92 -7.53 1.01 -9.86
C ALA A 92 -8.25 -0.26 -10.32
N ILE A 93 -9.58 -0.25 -10.21
CA ILE A 93 -10.46 -1.27 -10.76
C ILE A 93 -11.27 -0.60 -11.86
N THR A 94 -11.11 -1.07 -13.09
CA THR A 94 -11.68 -0.43 -14.27
C THR A 94 -12.74 -1.26 -14.99
N GLY A 95 -13.09 -2.39 -14.45
CA GLY A 95 -14.08 -3.23 -15.13
C GLY A 95 -14.84 -4.14 -14.23
#